data_d1eb19bd55e5407cf233d14d15e3d77e
#
_entry.id   d1eb19bd55e5407cf233d14d15e3d77e
#
_cell.length_a   1.000
_cell.length_b   1.000
_cell.length_c   1.000
_cell.angle_alpha   90.00
_cell.angle_beta   90.00
_cell.angle_gamma   90.00
#
_symmetry.space_group_name_H-M   'P 1'
#
loop_
_entity.id
_entity.type
_entity.pdbx_description
1 polymer ?
#
loop_
_entity_poly.entity_id
_entity_poly.type
_entity_poly.pdbx_seq_one_letter_code
_entity_poly.pdbx_strand_id
1 'polypeptide(L)'
;MSSEPAQSPPSVRTEEVRLLEGPNLYFPRPAVKVTLALPGYLAASPDQVRAVAAAVGLRRRGQPGAPGSEQRQQVLVRIVERVARSVAAAAGTKRLGVRTRPAGETDVVVCAFVWRQRGRAQALGEAIGPVLQSLLEGGSLADAVAPHAAAVTSAPRGDGPRVVTPRIPVASITGTNGKTTTTRLLAHICMTAGLTTGWSSTDGVVVQGETIEPGDYSGPAGARAVLDAPGVQIGILETARGGMLLRGMGITHNDVSVVTNVSADHLGLQGIDTVDQLAEVKAIVTKATKPGGWVVLNGEDPRVWAMRAGIRARPWVFTADPSAPAVREALGAGGRATTVLDGHVTVLTHDGVPDRLVRVIDLPMALSGLSHHNVLNALAGASAALGLGIAREFVIEGLRTFRPDDLLNPGRMNTYTVPTERGEVTVVVDLAHNEAGLEALLDVSRGLCAPGGRVHLALGTAGDRTDEILQALGEIAGLRADHVVAGCPQPHG
;
A
#
# COMPACT_ATOMS: atom_id res chain seq x y z
N MET A 1 2.39 53.52 -12.86
CA MET A 1 2.07 52.13 -12.50
C MET A 1 3.10 51.69 -11.47
N SER A 2 2.73 51.81 -10.21
CA SER A 2 3.57 51.39 -9.08
C SER A 2 3.52 49.86 -8.98
N SER A 3 4.65 49.20 -9.20
CA SER A 3 4.82 47.79 -8.96
C SER A 3 4.70 47.55 -7.45
N GLU A 4 3.66 46.82 -7.00
CA GLU A 4 3.60 46.27 -5.66
C GLU A 4 4.86 45.38 -5.46
N PRO A 5 5.54 45.53 -4.31
CA PRO A 5 6.67 44.66 -4.00
C PRO A 5 6.16 43.22 -3.86
N ALA A 6 6.72 42.31 -4.62
CA ALA A 6 6.47 40.87 -4.49
C ALA A 6 6.68 40.47 -3.02
N GLN A 7 5.60 40.08 -2.33
CA GLN A 7 5.68 39.59 -0.96
C GLN A 7 6.60 38.37 -0.95
N SER A 8 7.63 38.44 -0.12
CA SER A 8 8.52 37.30 0.11
C SER A 8 7.68 36.09 0.51
N PRO A 9 7.96 34.90 -0.01
CA PRO A 9 7.18 33.70 0.32
C PRO A 9 7.18 33.48 1.85
N PRO A 10 6.07 33.06 2.45
CA PRO A 10 5.98 32.88 3.89
C PRO A 10 7.02 31.88 4.39
N SER A 11 7.66 32.21 5.51
CA SER A 11 8.73 31.42 6.12
C SER A 11 8.29 30.06 6.65
N VAL A 12 6.98 29.87 6.87
CA VAL A 12 6.30 28.65 7.28
C VAL A 12 5.01 28.50 6.48
N ARG A 13 4.80 27.36 5.84
CA ARG A 13 3.55 27.03 5.13
C ARG A 13 3.00 25.71 5.62
N THR A 14 1.71 25.68 5.90
CA THR A 14 0.96 24.42 6.04
C THR A 14 0.46 24.03 4.67
N GLU A 15 1.07 23.04 4.05
CA GLU A 15 0.73 22.57 2.70
C GLU A 15 -0.52 21.70 2.72
N GLU A 16 -0.65 20.88 3.77
CA GLU A 16 -1.76 19.95 3.88
C GLU A 16 -2.11 19.64 5.33
N VAL A 17 -3.42 19.57 5.62
CA VAL A 17 -3.96 18.94 6.83
C VAL A 17 -4.93 17.84 6.38
N ARG A 18 -4.55 16.58 6.56
CA ARG A 18 -5.31 15.43 6.08
C ARG A 18 -5.70 14.50 7.22
N LEU A 19 -6.97 14.14 7.29
CA LEU A 19 -7.49 13.19 8.26
C LEU A 19 -7.49 11.77 7.68
N LEU A 20 -6.72 10.89 8.30
CA LEU A 20 -6.63 9.46 7.98
C LEU A 20 -7.56 8.71 8.94
N GLU A 21 -8.49 7.96 8.39
CA GLU A 21 -9.64 7.43 9.15
C GLU A 21 -9.38 6.06 9.81
N GLY A 22 -8.35 5.32 9.39
CA GLY A 22 -8.00 4.01 9.95
C GLY A 22 -6.50 3.83 10.18
N PRO A 23 -6.02 2.60 10.31
CA PRO A 23 -4.60 2.29 10.31
C PRO A 23 -3.89 2.93 9.11
N ASN A 24 -2.75 3.52 9.36
CA ASN A 24 -2.03 4.33 8.37
C ASN A 24 -0.51 4.24 8.62
N LEU A 25 0.26 4.95 7.79
CA LEU A 25 1.73 4.94 7.86
C LEU A 25 2.29 5.34 9.24
N TYR A 26 1.56 6.17 9.97
CA TYR A 26 2.00 6.76 11.23
C TYR A 26 1.48 6.00 12.46
N PHE A 27 0.22 5.53 12.41
CA PHE A 27 -0.45 4.92 13.57
C PHE A 27 -1.34 3.74 13.16
N PRO A 28 -1.50 2.73 14.03
CA PRO A 28 -2.48 1.64 13.83
C PRO A 28 -3.92 2.09 14.11
N ARG A 29 -4.21 3.37 14.06
CA ARG A 29 -5.50 4.01 14.36
C ARG A 29 -5.58 5.35 13.64
N PRO A 30 -6.78 6.00 13.60
CA PRO A 30 -6.97 7.27 12.94
C PRO A 30 -5.94 8.32 13.35
N ALA A 31 -5.40 9.05 12.36
CA ALA A 31 -4.40 10.09 12.56
C ALA A 31 -4.67 11.30 11.65
N VAL A 32 -4.25 12.48 12.08
CA VAL A 32 -4.08 13.64 11.19
C VAL A 32 -2.66 13.59 10.65
N LYS A 33 -2.50 13.84 9.37
CA LYS A 33 -1.21 14.14 8.71
C LYS A 33 -1.19 15.63 8.42
N VAL A 34 -0.19 16.33 8.93
CA VAL A 34 0.10 17.74 8.62
C VAL A 34 1.41 17.79 7.87
N THR A 35 1.41 18.34 6.67
CA THR A 35 2.62 18.58 5.88
C THR A 35 2.98 20.06 5.99
N LEU A 36 4.19 20.34 6.42
CA LEU A 36 4.70 21.67 6.69
C LEU A 36 5.96 21.93 5.87
N ALA A 37 5.96 22.99 5.05
CA ALA A 37 7.17 23.53 4.46
C ALA A 37 7.74 24.64 5.38
N LEU A 38 9.03 24.51 5.73
CA LEU A 38 9.71 25.33 6.74
C LEU A 38 10.95 26.05 6.18
N PRO A 39 10.87 26.72 4.99
CA PRO A 39 12.04 27.34 4.38
C PRO A 39 12.68 28.39 5.28
N GLY A 40 11.89 29.15 6.05
CA GLY A 40 12.41 30.12 7.01
C GLY A 40 13.25 29.49 8.12
N TYR A 41 12.86 28.33 8.63
CA TYR A 41 13.66 27.59 9.62
C TYR A 41 14.91 26.97 9.02
N LEU A 42 14.84 26.53 7.77
CA LEU A 42 15.98 25.96 7.08
C LEU A 42 17.07 27.01 6.86
N ALA A 43 16.68 28.25 6.50
CA ALA A 43 17.55 29.40 6.25
C ALA A 43 17.99 30.12 7.54
N ALA A 44 17.25 29.98 8.66
CA ALA A 44 17.50 30.70 9.91
C ALA A 44 18.90 30.46 10.46
N SER A 45 19.44 31.45 11.14
CA SER A 45 20.75 31.35 11.82
C SER A 45 20.72 30.27 12.91
N PRO A 46 21.87 29.65 13.24
CA PRO A 46 21.93 28.68 14.33
C PRO A 46 21.43 29.23 15.67
N ASP A 47 21.57 30.54 15.93
CA ASP A 47 21.10 31.18 17.14
C ASP A 47 19.58 31.29 17.19
N GLN A 48 18.93 31.66 16.06
CA GLN A 48 17.48 31.70 15.97
C GLN A 48 16.89 30.33 16.21
N VAL A 49 17.41 29.27 15.56
CA VAL A 49 16.89 27.91 15.77
C VAL A 49 17.15 27.43 17.20
N ARG A 50 18.29 27.81 17.83
CA ARG A 50 18.53 27.53 19.25
C ARG A 50 17.51 28.21 20.16
N ALA A 51 17.19 29.46 19.89
CA ALA A 51 16.20 30.20 20.65
C ALA A 51 14.82 29.54 20.58
N VAL A 52 14.36 29.18 19.37
CA VAL A 52 13.10 28.44 19.20
C VAL A 52 13.13 27.08 19.88
N ALA A 53 14.20 26.30 19.71
CA ALA A 53 14.35 25.00 20.37
C ALA A 53 14.29 25.13 21.91
N ALA A 54 14.91 26.17 22.47
CA ALA A 54 14.83 26.45 23.90
C ALA A 54 13.42 26.85 24.34
N ALA A 55 12.73 27.70 23.56
CA ALA A 55 11.35 28.13 23.82
C ALA A 55 10.36 26.93 23.89
N VAL A 56 10.55 25.93 23.03
CA VAL A 56 9.73 24.71 23.07
C VAL A 56 10.24 23.64 24.07
N GLY A 57 11.20 23.99 24.93
CA GLY A 57 11.72 23.12 26.00
C GLY A 57 12.62 21.99 25.52
N LEU A 58 13.25 22.10 24.35
CA LEU A 58 14.28 21.17 23.90
C LEU A 58 15.60 21.48 24.63
N ARG A 59 15.92 20.68 25.66
CA ARG A 59 17.20 20.78 26.37
C ARG A 59 18.34 20.37 25.44
N ARG A 60 19.44 21.16 25.50
CA ARG A 60 20.62 21.00 24.66
C ARG A 60 21.21 19.60 24.66
N ARG A 61 21.22 18.95 23.52
CA ARG A 61 22.30 18.04 23.08
C ARG A 61 22.44 18.22 21.57
N GLY A 62 23.42 19.04 21.18
CA GLY A 62 23.79 19.23 19.76
C GLY A 62 23.60 20.67 19.27
N GLN A 63 24.46 21.10 18.38
CA GLN A 63 24.31 22.33 17.57
C GLN A 63 23.11 22.14 16.62
N PRO A 64 22.33 23.19 16.29
CA PRO A 64 21.15 23.09 15.40
C PRO A 64 21.51 22.76 13.94
N GLY A 65 22.77 22.48 13.65
CA GLY A 65 23.26 22.22 12.29
C GLY A 65 23.36 23.48 11.42
N ALA A 66 24.09 23.39 10.35
CA ALA A 66 24.14 24.44 9.33
C ALA A 66 22.78 24.51 8.59
N PRO A 67 22.40 25.65 7.99
CA PRO A 67 21.27 25.76 7.09
C PRO A 67 21.33 24.65 6.01
N GLY A 68 20.21 23.99 5.73
CA GLY A 68 20.13 22.93 4.75
C GLY A 68 20.67 21.56 5.16
N SER A 69 21.27 21.42 6.34
CA SER A 69 21.85 20.15 6.78
C SER A 69 20.82 19.17 7.32
N GLU A 70 21.07 17.86 7.19
CA GLU A 70 20.27 16.80 7.80
C GLU A 70 20.13 16.99 9.32
N GLN A 71 21.21 17.45 9.99
CA GLN A 71 21.16 17.75 11.41
C GLN A 71 20.15 18.87 11.73
N ARG A 72 20.06 19.91 10.88
CA ARG A 72 19.03 20.95 10.97
C ARG A 72 17.65 20.34 10.85
N GLN A 73 17.41 19.51 9.84
CA GLN A 73 16.13 18.83 9.61
C GLN A 73 15.71 18.01 10.84
N GLN A 74 16.62 17.27 11.46
CA GLN A 74 16.32 16.50 12.68
C GLN A 74 15.91 17.39 13.88
N VAL A 75 16.46 18.59 13.98
CA VAL A 75 16.05 19.57 15.01
C VAL A 75 14.65 20.11 14.69
N LEU A 76 14.35 20.40 13.42
CA LEU A 76 13.03 20.88 13.00
C LEU A 76 11.93 19.85 13.28
N VAL A 77 12.17 18.57 13.00
CA VAL A 77 11.27 17.47 13.34
C VAL A 77 10.88 17.51 14.82
N ARG A 78 11.85 17.73 15.72
CA ARG A 78 11.60 17.81 17.17
C ARG A 78 10.87 19.08 17.58
N ILE A 79 11.18 20.23 16.96
CA ILE A 79 10.48 21.50 17.22
C ILE A 79 9.01 21.34 16.87
N VAL A 80 8.69 20.82 15.66
CA VAL A 80 7.33 20.58 15.20
C VAL A 80 6.56 19.65 16.15
N GLU A 81 7.19 18.57 16.60
CA GLU A 81 6.58 17.65 17.57
C GLU A 81 6.22 18.37 18.88
N ARG A 82 7.13 19.21 19.39
CA ARG A 82 6.92 19.97 20.64
C ARG A 82 5.79 20.98 20.50
N VAL A 83 5.75 21.71 19.38
CA VAL A 83 4.68 22.67 19.09
C VAL A 83 3.34 21.99 19.05
N ALA A 84 3.20 20.89 18.29
CA ALA A 84 1.95 20.12 18.22
C ALA A 84 1.47 19.67 19.61
N ARG A 85 2.38 19.17 20.46
CA ARG A 85 2.06 18.78 21.84
C ARG A 85 1.68 19.98 22.72
N SER A 86 2.34 21.12 22.53
CA SER A 86 2.07 22.33 23.35
C SER A 86 0.68 22.89 23.04
N VAL A 87 0.31 23.01 21.77
CA VAL A 87 -1.05 23.44 21.36
C VAL A 87 -2.09 22.47 21.90
N ALA A 88 -1.88 21.17 21.74
CA ALA A 88 -2.82 20.16 22.22
C ALA A 88 -2.98 20.20 23.74
N ALA A 89 -1.89 20.35 24.49
CA ALA A 89 -1.91 20.44 25.95
C ALA A 89 -2.67 21.67 26.43
N ALA A 90 -2.43 22.83 25.82
CA ALA A 90 -3.15 24.07 26.12
C ALA A 90 -4.65 23.98 25.75
N ALA A 91 -4.99 23.20 24.69
CA ALA A 91 -6.38 22.90 24.33
C ALA A 91 -7.00 21.76 25.17
N GLY A 92 -6.37 21.33 26.28
CA GLY A 92 -6.90 20.35 27.20
C GLY A 92 -6.56 18.87 26.90
N THR A 93 -5.75 18.59 25.89
CA THR A 93 -5.31 17.22 25.55
C THR A 93 -3.96 16.90 26.22
N LYS A 94 -3.97 16.35 27.43
CA LYS A 94 -2.77 16.10 28.24
C LYS A 94 -1.77 15.10 27.64
N ARG A 95 -2.24 14.13 26.85
CA ARG A 95 -1.40 13.08 26.20
C ARG A 95 -1.80 12.93 24.77
N LEU A 96 -1.05 13.56 23.84
CA LEU A 96 -1.20 13.39 22.41
C LEU A 96 -0.10 12.47 21.87
N GLY A 97 -0.48 11.38 21.19
CA GLY A 97 0.47 10.58 20.41
C GLY A 97 0.84 11.37 19.15
N VAL A 98 2.08 11.79 19.04
CA VAL A 98 2.61 12.54 17.90
C VAL A 98 3.79 11.78 17.32
N ARG A 99 3.87 11.73 16.00
CA ARG A 99 5.02 11.24 15.22
C ARG A 99 5.38 12.28 14.16
N THR A 100 6.63 12.66 14.11
CA THR A 100 7.16 13.60 13.12
C THR A 100 8.30 12.95 12.36
N ARG A 101 8.41 13.26 11.07
CA ARG A 101 9.50 12.77 10.22
C ARG A 101 9.80 13.77 9.11
N PRO A 102 11.02 13.75 8.55
CA PRO A 102 11.31 14.44 7.29
C PRO A 102 10.42 13.89 6.17
N ALA A 103 10.16 14.68 5.14
CA ALA A 103 9.48 14.24 3.93
C ALA A 103 10.12 14.90 2.72
N GLY A 104 10.40 14.10 1.68
CA GLY A 104 10.90 14.55 0.39
C GLY A 104 12.01 15.61 0.45
N GLU A 105 11.63 16.86 0.35
CA GLU A 105 12.53 18.00 0.37
C GLU A 105 13.06 18.30 1.78
N THR A 106 14.24 18.96 1.85
CA THR A 106 14.96 19.21 3.09
C THR A 106 14.25 20.15 4.08
N ASP A 107 13.34 20.98 3.58
CA ASP A 107 12.53 21.92 4.38
C ASP A 107 11.13 21.37 4.71
N VAL A 108 10.78 20.18 4.23
CA VAL A 108 9.45 19.59 4.45
C VAL A 108 9.46 18.62 5.64
N VAL A 109 8.53 18.84 6.56
CA VAL A 109 8.31 17.98 7.75
C VAL A 109 6.86 17.53 7.78
N VAL A 110 6.66 16.24 7.96
CA VAL A 110 5.34 15.67 8.24
C VAL A 110 5.18 15.45 9.73
N CYS A 111 4.10 16.04 10.30
CA CYS A 111 3.65 15.81 11.66
C CYS A 111 2.36 15.02 11.65
N ALA A 112 2.31 13.88 12.32
CA ALA A 112 1.08 13.11 12.46
C ALA A 112 0.72 12.93 13.92
N PHE A 113 -0.59 12.99 14.21
CA PHE A 113 -1.11 12.76 15.57
C PHE A 113 -2.48 12.07 15.53
N VAL A 114 -2.79 11.32 16.57
CA VAL A 114 -4.07 10.59 16.68
C VAL A 114 -5.25 11.51 16.92
N TRP A 115 -6.43 11.17 16.39
CA TRP A 115 -7.63 11.97 16.53
C TRP A 115 -8.89 11.15 16.85
N ARG A 116 -9.92 11.86 17.35
CA ARG A 116 -11.23 11.29 17.68
C ARG A 116 -12.41 12.17 17.25
N GLN A 117 -12.21 13.46 17.07
CA GLN A 117 -13.22 14.47 16.75
C GLN A 117 -12.69 15.30 15.58
N ARG A 118 -13.39 15.22 14.43
CA ARG A 118 -12.94 15.78 13.15
C ARG A 118 -12.60 17.26 13.24
N GLY A 119 -13.52 18.09 13.74
CA GLY A 119 -13.33 19.54 13.74
C GLY A 119 -12.18 19.99 14.63
N ARG A 120 -12.04 19.42 15.85
CA ARG A 120 -10.92 19.72 16.73
C ARG A 120 -9.58 19.21 16.20
N ALA A 121 -9.60 18.10 15.52
CA ALA A 121 -8.41 17.52 14.90
C ALA A 121 -7.90 18.38 13.74
N GLN A 122 -8.83 18.88 12.91
CA GLN A 122 -8.54 19.81 11.83
C GLN A 122 -7.95 21.11 12.37
N ALA A 123 -8.62 21.74 13.35
CA ALA A 123 -8.17 22.98 13.97
C ALA A 123 -6.77 22.83 14.63
N LEU A 124 -6.49 21.69 15.26
CA LEU A 124 -5.16 21.41 15.81
C LEU A 124 -4.09 21.30 14.72
N GLY A 125 -4.41 20.66 13.60
CA GLY A 125 -3.49 20.56 12.45
C GLY A 125 -3.16 21.94 11.88
N GLU A 126 -4.18 22.77 11.68
CA GLU A 126 -4.06 24.11 11.14
C GLU A 126 -3.31 25.07 12.08
N ALA A 127 -3.35 24.83 13.39
CA ALA A 127 -2.68 25.66 14.40
C ALA A 127 -1.15 25.54 14.40
N ILE A 128 -0.58 24.43 13.90
CA ILE A 128 0.85 24.14 14.03
C ILE A 128 1.70 25.15 13.26
N GLY A 129 1.34 25.41 11.99
CA GLY A 129 2.08 26.34 11.11
C GLY A 129 2.16 27.77 11.67
N PRO A 130 1.04 28.41 12.01
CA PRO A 130 1.03 29.73 12.60
C PRO A 130 1.83 29.87 13.90
N VAL A 131 1.79 28.88 14.78
CA VAL A 131 2.62 28.85 16.01
C VAL A 131 4.11 28.78 15.67
N LEU A 132 4.49 27.96 14.70
CA LEU A 132 5.88 27.89 14.22
C LEU A 132 6.34 29.23 13.62
N GLN A 133 5.48 29.90 12.84
CA GLN A 133 5.78 31.21 12.27
C GLN A 133 6.05 32.26 13.37
N SER A 134 5.16 32.36 14.36
CA SER A 134 5.31 33.28 15.48
C SER A 134 6.62 33.04 16.29
N LEU A 135 6.97 31.77 16.52
CA LEU A 135 8.22 31.40 17.21
C LEU A 135 9.47 31.81 16.40
N LEU A 136 9.43 31.68 15.08
CA LEU A 136 10.53 32.07 14.20
C LEU A 136 10.73 33.61 14.22
N GLU A 137 9.66 34.36 14.37
CA GLU A 137 9.63 35.81 14.50
C GLU A 137 10.03 36.33 15.92
N GLY A 138 10.34 35.42 16.84
CA GLY A 138 10.77 35.75 18.18
C GLY A 138 9.67 35.84 19.24
N GLY A 139 8.46 35.41 18.91
CA GLY A 139 7.32 35.33 19.85
C GLY A 139 7.57 34.31 20.97
N SER A 140 6.94 34.50 22.13
CA SER A 140 6.98 33.53 23.22
C SER A 140 6.09 32.33 22.90
N LEU A 141 6.43 31.12 23.37
CA LEU A 141 5.62 29.94 23.18
C LEU A 141 4.20 30.10 23.76
N ALA A 142 4.06 30.74 24.90
CA ALA A 142 2.78 30.94 25.57
C ALA A 142 1.85 31.83 24.72
N ASP A 143 2.35 32.97 24.24
CA ASP A 143 1.57 33.90 23.42
C ASP A 143 1.22 33.35 22.05
N ALA A 144 2.16 32.63 21.43
CA ALA A 144 1.94 31.95 20.16
C ALA A 144 0.89 30.82 20.26
N VAL A 145 0.85 30.07 21.35
CA VAL A 145 -0.04 28.93 21.53
C VAL A 145 -1.45 29.34 21.98
N ALA A 146 -1.58 30.37 22.84
CA ALA A 146 -2.86 30.69 23.49
C ALA A 146 -4.03 30.92 22.53
N PRO A 147 -3.94 31.75 21.47
CA PRO A 147 -5.07 31.99 20.56
C PRO A 147 -5.44 30.73 19.78
N HIS A 148 -4.47 29.93 19.37
CA HIS A 148 -4.72 28.69 18.62
C HIS A 148 -5.31 27.59 19.48
N ALA A 149 -4.87 27.48 20.74
CA ALA A 149 -5.47 26.55 21.70
C ALA A 149 -6.94 26.91 21.99
N ALA A 150 -7.27 28.19 22.10
CA ALA A 150 -8.64 28.65 22.22
C ALA A 150 -9.48 28.28 20.98
N ALA A 151 -8.94 28.48 19.76
CA ALA A 151 -9.59 28.08 18.52
C ALA A 151 -9.83 26.57 18.46
N VAL A 152 -8.86 25.73 18.83
CA VAL A 152 -9.03 24.26 18.90
C VAL A 152 -10.12 23.87 19.91
N THR A 153 -10.18 24.55 21.07
CA THR A 153 -11.16 24.24 22.10
C THR A 153 -12.57 24.62 21.68
N SER A 154 -12.73 25.77 20.99
CA SER A 154 -14.03 26.25 20.49
C SER A 154 -14.48 25.58 19.21
N ALA A 155 -13.59 24.91 18.48
CA ALA A 155 -13.91 24.22 17.25
C ALA A 155 -15.03 23.19 17.46
N PRO A 156 -15.98 23.06 16.52
CA PRO A 156 -17.02 22.03 16.57
C PRO A 156 -16.38 20.65 16.71
N ARG A 157 -16.98 19.79 17.52
CA ARG A 157 -16.45 18.42 17.68
C ARG A 157 -16.40 17.67 16.36
N GLY A 158 -17.48 17.77 15.58
CA GLY A 158 -17.64 17.03 14.34
C GLY A 158 -17.74 15.53 14.56
N ASP A 159 -17.83 14.77 13.45
CA ASP A 159 -17.94 13.32 13.48
C ASP A 159 -16.64 12.66 13.97
N GLY A 160 -16.77 11.42 14.47
CA GLY A 160 -15.65 10.52 14.70
C GLY A 160 -15.13 9.90 13.40
N PRO A 161 -14.04 9.11 13.50
CA PRO A 161 -13.51 8.37 12.34
C PRO A 161 -14.52 7.35 11.80
N ARG A 162 -14.59 7.25 10.48
CA ARG A 162 -15.49 6.33 9.76
C ARG A 162 -14.83 4.99 9.41
N VAL A 163 -13.96 4.49 10.27
CA VAL A 163 -13.31 3.19 10.10
C VAL A 163 -14.24 2.07 10.56
N VAL A 164 -14.36 1.00 9.78
CA VAL A 164 -15.21 -0.16 10.11
C VAL A 164 -14.42 -1.14 10.98
N THR A 165 -15.07 -1.65 12.02
CA THR A 165 -14.56 -2.81 12.78
C THR A 165 -15.21 -4.06 12.21
N PRO A 166 -14.45 -4.94 11.53
CA PRO A 166 -15.01 -6.14 10.90
C PRO A 166 -15.66 -7.06 11.95
N ARG A 167 -16.83 -7.61 11.59
CA ARG A 167 -17.55 -8.62 12.38
C ARG A 167 -17.50 -10.01 11.74
N ILE A 168 -16.96 -10.08 10.53
CA ILE A 168 -16.75 -11.30 9.73
C ILE A 168 -15.24 -11.43 9.46
N PRO A 169 -14.73 -12.61 9.09
CA PRO A 169 -13.36 -12.78 8.68
C PRO A 169 -13.01 -11.90 7.48
N VAL A 170 -11.84 -11.27 7.51
CA VAL A 170 -11.38 -10.36 6.45
C VAL A 170 -9.93 -10.65 6.07
N ALA A 171 -9.67 -10.75 4.75
CA ALA A 171 -8.34 -10.67 4.20
C ALA A 171 -8.10 -9.31 3.53
N SER A 172 -6.91 -8.73 3.73
CA SER A 172 -6.45 -7.52 3.03
C SER A 172 -5.26 -7.87 2.15
N ILE A 173 -5.35 -7.56 0.86
CA ILE A 173 -4.34 -7.92 -0.15
C ILE A 173 -3.74 -6.65 -0.73
N THR A 174 -2.40 -6.54 -0.66
CA THR A 174 -1.65 -5.44 -1.27
C THR A 174 -0.42 -5.95 -2.02
N GLY A 175 0.23 -5.08 -2.76
CA GLY A 175 1.43 -5.34 -3.55
C GLY A 175 1.54 -4.37 -4.72
N THR A 176 2.59 -4.47 -5.51
CA THR A 176 2.67 -3.75 -6.78
C THR A 176 1.86 -4.52 -7.82
N ASN A 177 2.22 -5.76 -8.11
CA ASN A 177 1.54 -6.64 -9.06
C ASN A 177 0.85 -7.82 -8.32
N GLY A 178 -0.13 -8.46 -8.96
CA GLY A 178 -0.80 -9.66 -8.44
C GLY A 178 -1.95 -9.43 -7.45
N LYS A 179 -2.19 -8.21 -6.98
CA LYS A 179 -3.26 -7.89 -6.01
C LYS A 179 -4.62 -8.40 -6.46
N THR A 180 -5.10 -7.94 -7.61
CA THR A 180 -6.43 -8.26 -8.15
C THR A 180 -6.58 -9.76 -8.41
N THR A 181 -5.57 -10.38 -9.04
CA THR A 181 -5.56 -11.83 -9.29
C THR A 181 -5.65 -12.64 -7.99
N THR A 182 -4.84 -12.27 -6.98
CA THR A 182 -4.87 -12.95 -5.66
C THR A 182 -6.19 -12.71 -4.94
N THR A 183 -6.77 -11.50 -5.04
CA THR A 183 -8.08 -11.16 -4.48
C THR A 183 -9.19 -12.03 -5.08
N ARG A 184 -9.24 -12.10 -6.39
CA ARG A 184 -10.24 -12.91 -7.13
C ARG A 184 -10.06 -14.40 -6.89
N LEU A 185 -8.82 -14.91 -6.90
CA LEU A 185 -8.52 -16.31 -6.56
C LEU A 185 -9.01 -16.65 -5.14
N LEU A 186 -8.68 -15.82 -4.16
CA LEU A 186 -9.10 -16.05 -2.79
C LEU A 186 -10.63 -16.00 -2.64
N ALA A 187 -11.28 -15.05 -3.32
CA ALA A 187 -12.74 -14.97 -3.36
C ALA A 187 -13.35 -16.23 -3.99
N HIS A 188 -12.79 -16.72 -5.11
CA HIS A 188 -13.21 -17.95 -5.77
C HIS A 188 -13.07 -19.17 -4.84
N ILE A 189 -11.94 -19.31 -4.12
CA ILE A 189 -11.77 -20.39 -3.13
C ILE A 189 -12.82 -20.31 -2.02
N CYS A 190 -13.12 -19.11 -1.51
CA CYS A 190 -14.14 -18.93 -0.48
C CYS A 190 -15.56 -19.27 -0.98
N MET A 191 -15.88 -18.88 -2.23
CA MET A 191 -17.16 -19.27 -2.86
C MET A 191 -17.25 -20.79 -3.09
N THR A 192 -16.14 -21.42 -3.50
CA THR A 192 -16.05 -22.89 -3.63
C THR A 192 -16.32 -23.61 -2.30
N ALA A 193 -15.95 -22.97 -1.19
CA ALA A 193 -16.27 -23.46 0.15
C ALA A 193 -17.73 -23.17 0.59
N GLY A 194 -18.56 -22.61 -0.29
CA GLY A 194 -19.96 -22.31 -0.01
C GLY A 194 -20.19 -21.05 0.83
N LEU A 195 -19.18 -20.18 1.00
CA LEU A 195 -19.31 -18.94 1.76
C LEU A 195 -19.85 -17.81 0.89
N THR A 196 -20.80 -17.04 1.41
CA THR A 196 -21.21 -15.77 0.78
C THR A 196 -20.06 -14.79 0.87
N THR A 197 -19.37 -14.62 -0.26
CA THR A 197 -18.11 -13.90 -0.35
C THR A 197 -18.31 -12.53 -0.99
N GLY A 198 -17.84 -11.47 -0.33
CA GLY A 198 -17.73 -10.13 -0.89
C GLY A 198 -16.26 -9.75 -1.08
N TRP A 199 -15.95 -9.07 -2.19
CA TRP A 199 -14.61 -8.52 -2.40
C TRP A 199 -14.64 -7.16 -3.07
N SER A 200 -13.57 -6.40 -2.86
CA SER A 200 -13.33 -5.13 -3.53
C SER A 200 -12.00 -5.15 -4.28
N SER A 201 -11.98 -4.51 -5.44
CA SER A 201 -10.80 -4.42 -6.30
C SER A 201 -10.78 -3.10 -7.09
N THR A 202 -9.81 -2.95 -7.98
CA THR A 202 -9.75 -1.85 -8.96
C THR A 202 -10.90 -1.88 -9.98
N ASP A 203 -11.62 -2.99 -10.07
CA ASP A 203 -12.70 -3.15 -11.05
C ASP A 203 -14.10 -3.01 -10.42
N GLY A 204 -14.18 -2.98 -9.08
CA GLY A 204 -15.45 -2.79 -8.39
C GLY A 204 -15.57 -3.49 -7.05
N VAL A 205 -16.80 -3.43 -6.53
CA VAL A 205 -17.28 -4.22 -5.40
C VAL A 205 -18.15 -5.35 -5.95
N VAL A 206 -17.83 -6.58 -5.57
CA VAL A 206 -18.48 -7.78 -6.07
C VAL A 206 -18.95 -8.63 -4.89
N VAL A 207 -20.16 -9.21 -5.01
CA VAL A 207 -20.71 -10.17 -4.04
C VAL A 207 -21.17 -11.40 -4.80
N GLN A 208 -20.64 -12.57 -4.44
CA GLN A 208 -20.96 -13.86 -5.09
C GLN A 208 -20.82 -13.86 -6.62
N GLY A 209 -19.84 -13.13 -7.16
CA GLY A 209 -19.59 -13.01 -8.59
C GLY A 209 -20.38 -11.89 -9.29
N GLU A 210 -21.34 -11.25 -8.62
CA GLU A 210 -22.10 -10.14 -9.17
C GLU A 210 -21.48 -8.80 -8.77
N THR A 211 -21.18 -7.95 -9.75
CA THR A 211 -20.67 -6.60 -9.51
C THR A 211 -21.81 -5.71 -9.02
N ILE A 212 -21.74 -5.29 -7.76
CA ILE A 212 -22.72 -4.39 -7.14
C ILE A 212 -22.38 -2.91 -7.32
N GLU A 213 -21.07 -2.60 -7.37
CA GLU A 213 -20.57 -1.24 -7.65
C GLU A 213 -19.36 -1.31 -8.58
N PRO A 214 -19.42 -0.81 -9.82
CA PRO A 214 -18.27 -0.77 -10.73
C PRO A 214 -17.33 0.40 -10.42
N GLY A 215 -16.03 0.28 -10.72
CA GLY A 215 -15.03 1.31 -10.58
C GLY A 215 -13.91 0.94 -9.59
N ASP A 216 -12.99 1.86 -9.31
CA ASP A 216 -11.88 1.59 -8.39
C ASP A 216 -12.32 1.66 -6.94
N TYR A 217 -12.48 0.48 -6.35
CA TYR A 217 -12.81 0.26 -4.94
C TYR A 217 -11.68 -0.40 -4.14
N SER A 218 -10.44 -0.28 -4.61
CA SER A 218 -9.24 -0.79 -3.92
C SER A 218 -8.82 0.01 -2.67
N GLY A 219 -9.75 0.70 -2.03
CA GLY A 219 -9.53 1.57 -0.88
C GLY A 219 -10.60 1.45 0.20
N PRO A 220 -10.67 2.43 1.15
CA PRO A 220 -11.59 2.38 2.30
C PRO A 220 -13.06 2.34 1.93
N ALA A 221 -13.45 2.90 0.78
CA ALA A 221 -14.83 2.85 0.29
C ALA A 221 -15.24 1.41 -0.05
N GLY A 222 -14.36 0.68 -0.77
CA GLY A 222 -14.58 -0.73 -1.11
C GLY A 222 -14.67 -1.62 0.13
N ALA A 223 -13.77 -1.40 1.10
CA ALA A 223 -13.82 -2.14 2.36
C ALA A 223 -15.17 -1.96 3.06
N ARG A 224 -15.71 -0.74 3.09
CA ARG A 224 -17.02 -0.46 3.68
C ARG A 224 -18.15 -1.12 2.88
N ALA A 225 -18.16 -0.93 1.56
CA ALA A 225 -19.21 -1.48 0.71
C ALA A 225 -19.31 -3.01 0.83
N VAL A 226 -18.17 -3.72 0.87
CA VAL A 226 -18.12 -5.16 1.10
C VAL A 226 -18.67 -5.54 2.47
N LEU A 227 -18.27 -4.84 3.54
CA LEU A 227 -18.63 -5.20 4.91
C LEU A 227 -20.08 -4.79 5.27
N ASP A 228 -20.66 -3.84 4.57
CA ASP A 228 -22.03 -3.40 4.73
C ASP A 228 -23.00 -4.19 3.82
N ALA A 229 -22.48 -4.98 2.86
CA ALA A 229 -23.29 -5.75 1.94
C ALA A 229 -24.04 -6.88 2.67
N PRO A 230 -25.37 -7.02 2.44
CA PRO A 230 -26.20 -8.00 3.14
C PRO A 230 -25.74 -9.44 2.91
N GLY A 231 -25.68 -10.23 3.98
CA GLY A 231 -25.43 -11.67 3.90
C GLY A 231 -23.96 -12.06 3.66
N VAL A 232 -23.03 -11.11 3.45
CA VAL A 232 -21.61 -11.42 3.30
C VAL A 232 -21.07 -12.05 4.56
N GLN A 233 -20.43 -13.21 4.43
CA GLN A 233 -19.85 -14.00 5.51
C GLN A 233 -18.34 -13.87 5.59
N ILE A 234 -17.69 -13.46 4.49
CA ILE A 234 -16.24 -13.24 4.41
C ILE A 234 -15.92 -12.10 3.44
N GLY A 235 -15.00 -11.22 3.83
CA GLY A 235 -14.59 -10.07 3.03
C GLY A 235 -13.15 -10.18 2.52
N ILE A 236 -12.95 -10.00 1.21
CA ILE A 236 -11.62 -9.99 0.59
C ILE A 236 -11.36 -8.60 -0.01
N LEU A 237 -10.39 -7.89 0.57
CA LEU A 237 -10.20 -6.46 0.31
C LEU A 237 -8.87 -6.22 -0.41
N GLU A 238 -8.91 -5.89 -1.69
CA GLU A 238 -7.76 -5.31 -2.35
C GLU A 238 -7.46 -3.94 -1.72
N THR A 239 -6.21 -3.71 -1.34
CA THR A 239 -5.80 -2.52 -0.59
C THR A 239 -4.66 -1.83 -1.32
N ALA A 240 -5.01 -0.85 -2.15
CA ALA A 240 -4.04 -0.09 -2.92
C ALA A 240 -3.36 1.01 -2.09
N ARG A 241 -2.14 1.36 -2.50
CA ARG A 241 -1.31 2.39 -1.88
C ARG A 241 -2.01 3.75 -1.76
N GLY A 242 -2.69 4.17 -2.83
CA GLY A 242 -3.36 5.48 -2.88
C GLY A 242 -4.40 5.64 -1.78
N GLY A 243 -5.26 4.64 -1.59
CA GLY A 243 -6.25 4.62 -0.51
C GLY A 243 -5.63 4.73 0.86
N MET A 244 -4.56 3.96 1.13
CA MET A 244 -3.84 3.97 2.42
C MET A 244 -3.19 5.31 2.73
N LEU A 245 -2.59 5.99 1.75
CA LEU A 245 -1.94 7.29 1.92
C LEU A 245 -2.94 8.42 2.08
N LEU A 246 -4.05 8.38 1.33
CA LEU A 246 -5.03 9.45 1.29
C LEU A 246 -6.06 9.37 2.43
N ARG A 247 -6.40 8.17 2.89
CA ARG A 247 -7.50 7.96 3.86
C ARG A 247 -7.16 6.99 4.99
N GLY A 248 -6.04 6.24 4.91
CA GLY A 248 -5.76 5.11 5.78
C GLY A 248 -6.56 3.87 5.36
N MET A 249 -6.46 2.78 6.12
CA MET A 249 -7.27 1.58 5.88
C MET A 249 -8.73 1.82 6.26
N GLY A 250 -9.66 1.26 5.49
CA GLY A 250 -11.10 1.34 5.77
C GLY A 250 -11.56 0.51 6.96
N ILE A 251 -10.70 -0.36 7.50
CA ILE A 251 -10.96 -1.30 8.59
C ILE A 251 -9.97 -1.15 9.72
N THR A 252 -10.42 -1.48 10.94
CA THR A 252 -9.56 -1.41 12.14
C THR A 252 -8.52 -2.53 12.20
N HIS A 253 -8.82 -3.70 11.65
CA HIS A 253 -7.95 -4.88 11.61
C HIS A 253 -8.40 -5.85 10.51
N ASN A 254 -7.54 -6.80 10.15
CA ASN A 254 -7.85 -7.96 9.32
C ASN A 254 -7.42 -9.25 10.02
N ASP A 255 -7.92 -10.39 9.55
CA ASP A 255 -7.56 -11.74 10.01
C ASP A 255 -6.33 -12.25 9.29
N VAL A 256 -6.28 -11.97 7.98
CA VAL A 256 -5.17 -12.32 7.10
C VAL A 256 -4.75 -11.09 6.30
N SER A 257 -3.47 -10.87 6.17
CA SER A 257 -2.93 -9.93 5.19
C SER A 257 -2.01 -10.64 4.21
N VAL A 258 -2.01 -10.16 2.96
CA VAL A 258 -1.16 -10.66 1.89
C VAL A 258 -0.38 -9.49 1.30
N VAL A 259 0.94 -9.66 1.15
CA VAL A 259 1.78 -8.74 0.37
C VAL A 259 2.45 -9.52 -0.75
N THR A 260 2.05 -9.25 -1.99
CA THR A 260 2.51 -10.01 -3.15
C THR A 260 3.94 -9.66 -3.56
N ASN A 261 4.24 -8.39 -3.75
CA ASN A 261 5.57 -7.87 -4.10
C ASN A 261 5.64 -6.35 -3.94
N VAL A 262 6.86 -5.80 -3.98
CA VAL A 262 7.11 -4.36 -3.97
C VAL A 262 8.16 -4.04 -5.03
N SER A 263 7.74 -3.46 -6.13
CA SER A 263 8.60 -2.93 -7.19
C SER A 263 8.28 -1.46 -7.45
N ALA A 264 9.12 -0.77 -8.22
CA ALA A 264 8.91 0.62 -8.58
C ALA A 264 7.58 0.76 -9.32
N ASP A 265 6.68 1.56 -8.76
CA ASP A 265 5.39 1.90 -9.36
C ASP A 265 4.85 3.16 -8.68
N HIS A 266 4.40 4.14 -9.47
CA HIS A 266 3.91 5.42 -8.98
C HIS A 266 4.85 6.15 -8.00
N LEU A 267 6.17 6.07 -8.15
CA LEU A 267 7.13 6.86 -7.37
C LEU A 267 7.02 8.35 -7.74
N GLY A 268 7.47 9.23 -6.84
CA GLY A 268 7.35 10.69 -6.97
C GLY A 268 5.97 11.25 -6.59
N LEU A 269 4.98 10.40 -6.31
CA LEU A 269 3.63 10.83 -5.97
C LEU A 269 3.36 10.73 -4.46
N GLN A 270 2.71 11.77 -3.89
CA GLN A 270 2.26 11.79 -2.48
C GLN A 270 3.40 11.67 -1.45
N GLY A 271 4.63 12.09 -1.83
CA GLY A 271 5.81 12.03 -0.97
C GLY A 271 6.39 10.62 -0.79
N ILE A 272 6.16 9.73 -1.76
CA ILE A 272 6.75 8.40 -1.84
C ILE A 272 7.69 8.35 -3.05
N ASP A 273 8.97 8.52 -2.79
CA ASP A 273 10.00 8.71 -3.82
C ASP A 273 10.87 7.47 -4.02
N THR A 274 10.83 6.54 -3.05
CA THR A 274 11.65 5.32 -3.09
C THR A 274 10.80 4.06 -2.93
N VAL A 275 11.33 2.94 -3.44
CA VAL A 275 10.71 1.61 -3.29
C VAL A 275 10.63 1.21 -1.81
N ASP A 276 11.59 1.64 -0.98
CA ASP A 276 11.57 1.34 0.46
C ASP A 276 10.44 2.10 1.18
N GLN A 277 10.19 3.36 0.83
CA GLN A 277 9.02 4.10 1.32
C GLN A 277 7.71 3.45 0.86
N LEU A 278 7.66 2.95 -0.39
CA LEU A 278 6.51 2.21 -0.89
C LEU A 278 6.28 0.91 -0.10
N ALA A 279 7.35 0.19 0.28
CA ALA A 279 7.27 -0.97 1.16
C ALA A 279 6.71 -0.62 2.54
N GLU A 280 7.11 0.52 3.14
CA GLU A 280 6.53 1.00 4.40
C GLU A 280 5.02 1.24 4.32
N VAL A 281 4.54 1.80 3.21
CA VAL A 281 3.10 2.00 2.97
C VAL A 281 2.38 0.66 2.88
N LYS A 282 2.89 -0.28 2.08
CA LYS A 282 2.28 -1.61 1.95
C LYS A 282 2.30 -2.40 3.27
N ALA A 283 3.31 -2.21 4.12
CA ALA A 283 3.39 -2.82 5.44
C ALA A 283 2.27 -2.36 6.40
N ILE A 284 1.45 -1.36 6.06
CA ILE A 284 0.30 -0.96 6.87
C ILE A 284 -0.68 -2.12 7.04
N VAL A 285 -0.95 -2.88 5.97
CA VAL A 285 -1.90 -4.00 6.02
C VAL A 285 -1.42 -5.12 6.95
N THR A 286 -0.11 -5.37 7.01
CA THR A 286 0.48 -6.40 7.87
C THR A 286 0.42 -6.00 9.35
N LYS A 287 0.64 -4.72 9.66
CA LYS A 287 0.55 -4.16 11.01
C LYS A 287 -0.89 -4.11 11.54
N ALA A 288 -1.88 -4.13 10.65
CA ALA A 288 -3.29 -4.18 11.00
C ALA A 288 -3.80 -5.61 11.24
N THR A 289 -3.01 -6.65 10.94
CA THR A 289 -3.40 -8.04 11.19
C THR A 289 -3.45 -8.31 12.70
N LYS A 290 -4.56 -8.88 13.16
CA LYS A 290 -4.76 -9.22 14.59
C LYS A 290 -3.74 -10.28 15.06
N PRO A 291 -3.35 -10.32 16.36
CA PRO A 291 -2.30 -11.22 16.85
C PRO A 291 -2.54 -12.70 16.58
N GLY A 292 -3.79 -13.16 16.54
CA GLY A 292 -4.15 -14.55 16.19
C GLY A 292 -4.20 -14.83 14.69
N GLY A 293 -4.01 -13.83 13.85
CA GLY A 293 -4.09 -13.92 12.40
C GLY A 293 -2.79 -14.35 11.72
N TRP A 294 -2.78 -14.25 10.39
CA TRP A 294 -1.64 -14.60 9.56
C TRP A 294 -1.21 -13.46 8.64
N VAL A 295 0.09 -13.26 8.52
CA VAL A 295 0.69 -12.32 7.58
C VAL A 295 1.41 -13.12 6.50
N VAL A 296 0.82 -13.14 5.31
CA VAL A 296 1.28 -13.90 4.14
C VAL A 296 2.23 -13.01 3.34
N LEU A 297 3.51 -13.38 3.27
CA LEU A 297 4.60 -12.58 2.71
C LEU A 297 5.35 -13.33 1.62
N ASN A 298 5.67 -12.63 0.54
CA ASN A 298 6.52 -13.15 -0.52
C ASN A 298 7.97 -13.30 -0.02
N GLY A 299 8.47 -14.54 -0.01
CA GLY A 299 9.86 -14.87 0.35
C GLY A 299 10.90 -14.54 -0.72
N GLU A 300 10.46 -14.30 -1.96
CA GLU A 300 11.32 -13.92 -3.09
C GLU A 300 11.58 -12.42 -3.17
N ASP A 301 10.79 -11.62 -2.44
CA ASP A 301 10.97 -10.18 -2.34
C ASP A 301 11.55 -9.81 -0.97
N PRO A 302 12.83 -9.38 -0.89
CA PRO A 302 13.48 -9.06 0.38
C PRO A 302 12.77 -7.95 1.18
N ARG A 303 12.15 -6.97 0.49
CA ARG A 303 11.40 -5.89 1.14
C ARG A 303 10.11 -6.40 1.75
N VAL A 304 9.43 -7.29 1.04
CA VAL A 304 8.21 -7.92 1.56
C VAL A 304 8.54 -8.82 2.75
N TRP A 305 9.56 -9.67 2.62
CA TRP A 305 9.94 -10.56 3.71
C TRP A 305 10.43 -9.81 4.96
N ALA A 306 11.08 -8.67 4.78
CA ALA A 306 11.52 -7.82 5.90
C ALA A 306 10.35 -7.27 6.74
N MET A 307 9.13 -7.18 6.19
CA MET A 307 7.95 -6.68 6.93
C MET A 307 7.60 -7.55 8.14
N ARG A 308 8.05 -8.82 8.18
CA ARG A 308 7.86 -9.73 9.33
C ARG A 308 8.37 -9.17 10.65
N ALA A 309 9.39 -8.31 10.62
CA ALA A 309 9.95 -7.71 11.83
C ALA A 309 8.98 -6.75 12.57
N GLY A 310 7.95 -6.26 11.90
CA GLY A 310 7.00 -5.29 12.45
C GLY A 310 5.61 -5.85 12.77
N ILE A 311 5.39 -7.17 12.63
CA ILE A 311 4.08 -7.79 12.82
C ILE A 311 3.86 -8.31 14.24
N ARG A 312 2.59 -8.42 14.62
CA ARG A 312 2.15 -9.08 15.87
C ARG A 312 1.51 -10.44 15.61
N ALA A 313 1.09 -10.68 14.38
CA ALA A 313 0.53 -11.92 13.90
C ALA A 313 1.63 -12.92 13.52
N ARG A 314 1.24 -14.12 13.13
CA ARG A 314 2.19 -15.15 12.72
C ARG A 314 2.60 -14.98 11.26
N PRO A 315 3.89 -15.13 10.90
CA PRO A 315 4.33 -15.06 9.52
C PRO A 315 3.95 -16.35 8.77
N TRP A 316 3.53 -16.17 7.51
CA TRP A 316 3.36 -17.24 6.55
C TRP A 316 4.10 -16.85 5.27
N VAL A 317 5.19 -17.48 4.97
CA VAL A 317 5.95 -17.19 3.74
C VAL A 317 5.39 -17.96 2.55
N PHE A 318 5.37 -17.35 1.38
CA PHE A 318 5.21 -18.06 0.12
C PHE A 318 6.38 -17.78 -0.82
N THR A 319 6.84 -18.82 -1.50
CA THR A 319 7.96 -18.80 -2.46
C THR A 319 7.93 -20.06 -3.31
N ALA A 320 8.33 -19.99 -4.57
CA ALA A 320 8.47 -21.18 -5.40
C ALA A 320 9.70 -22.03 -5.01
N ASP A 321 10.70 -21.43 -4.36
CA ASP A 321 11.91 -22.13 -3.91
C ASP A 321 11.77 -22.67 -2.46
N PRO A 322 11.64 -24.01 -2.26
CA PRO A 322 11.52 -24.60 -0.94
C PRO A 322 12.80 -24.47 -0.11
N SER A 323 13.94 -24.18 -0.72
CA SER A 323 15.24 -24.02 -0.06
C SER A 323 15.52 -22.60 0.42
N ALA A 324 14.66 -21.64 0.05
CA ALA A 324 14.83 -20.22 0.37
C ALA A 324 15.03 -20.01 1.89
N PRO A 325 15.95 -19.14 2.31
CA PRO A 325 16.16 -18.82 3.73
C PRO A 325 14.87 -18.41 4.45
N ALA A 326 13.99 -17.70 3.76
CA ALA A 326 12.71 -17.25 4.28
C ALA A 326 11.81 -18.39 4.78
N VAL A 327 11.87 -19.57 4.15
CA VAL A 327 11.14 -20.78 4.58
C VAL A 327 11.62 -21.21 5.98
N ARG A 328 12.93 -21.37 6.16
CA ARG A 328 13.52 -21.75 7.46
C ARG A 328 13.21 -20.73 8.56
N GLU A 329 13.31 -19.44 8.22
CA GLU A 329 13.04 -18.34 9.15
C GLU A 329 11.57 -18.30 9.57
N ALA A 330 10.64 -18.51 8.63
CA ALA A 330 9.22 -18.56 8.94
C ALA A 330 8.88 -19.72 9.88
N LEU A 331 9.36 -20.92 9.54
CA LEU A 331 9.12 -22.12 10.36
C LEU A 331 9.77 -22.00 11.74
N GLY A 332 10.99 -21.45 11.83
CA GLY A 332 11.67 -21.19 13.09
C GLY A 332 10.97 -20.16 13.99
N ALA A 333 10.19 -19.26 13.40
CA ALA A 333 9.34 -18.31 14.11
C ALA A 333 7.94 -18.85 14.49
N GLY A 334 7.70 -20.16 14.33
CA GLY A 334 6.39 -20.79 14.58
C GLY A 334 5.34 -20.43 13.51
N GLY A 335 5.78 -19.95 12.36
CA GLY A 335 4.97 -19.65 11.19
C GLY A 335 4.78 -20.85 10.27
N ARG A 336 4.43 -20.58 9.02
CA ARG A 336 4.23 -21.58 7.95
C ARG A 336 4.89 -21.14 6.65
N ALA A 337 5.04 -22.08 5.73
CA ALA A 337 5.49 -21.80 4.37
C ALA A 337 4.59 -22.50 3.36
N THR A 338 4.27 -21.84 2.24
CA THR A 338 3.69 -22.49 1.07
C THR A 338 4.69 -22.36 -0.07
N THR A 339 5.06 -23.48 -0.67
CA THR A 339 6.12 -23.54 -1.67
C THR A 339 5.82 -24.56 -2.75
N VAL A 340 6.68 -24.64 -3.77
CA VAL A 340 6.64 -25.70 -4.76
C VAL A 340 7.65 -26.78 -4.37
N LEU A 341 7.16 -27.96 -4.01
CA LEU A 341 8.00 -29.10 -3.66
C LEU A 341 7.63 -30.31 -4.55
N ASP A 342 8.59 -30.85 -5.28
CA ASP A 342 8.37 -31.92 -6.25
C ASP A 342 7.21 -31.64 -7.22
N GLY A 343 7.15 -30.42 -7.75
CA GLY A 343 6.11 -29.97 -8.67
C GLY A 343 4.71 -29.77 -8.05
N HIS A 344 4.58 -29.81 -6.72
CA HIS A 344 3.32 -29.60 -6.00
C HIS A 344 3.33 -28.30 -5.19
N VAL A 345 2.24 -27.59 -5.19
CA VAL A 345 1.94 -26.59 -4.16
C VAL A 345 1.86 -27.32 -2.83
N THR A 346 2.75 -26.98 -1.91
CA THR A 346 2.95 -27.72 -0.66
C THR A 346 3.02 -26.74 0.51
N VAL A 347 2.29 -27.03 1.57
CA VAL A 347 2.37 -26.30 2.83
C VAL A 347 3.33 -27.01 3.78
N LEU A 348 4.26 -26.24 4.34
CA LEU A 348 5.22 -26.68 5.33
C LEU A 348 4.87 -26.04 6.68
N THR A 349 4.96 -26.87 7.74
CA THR A 349 4.74 -26.47 9.12
C THR A 349 5.97 -26.83 9.97
N HIS A 350 6.01 -26.35 11.19
CA HIS A 350 7.15 -26.61 12.10
C HIS A 350 7.36 -28.11 12.40
N ASP A 351 6.31 -28.92 12.38
CA ASP A 351 6.34 -30.36 12.57
C ASP A 351 6.91 -31.15 11.38
N GLY A 352 7.20 -30.45 10.29
CA GLY A 352 7.98 -30.96 9.16
C GLY A 352 7.25 -31.92 8.22
N VAL A 353 5.97 -32.19 8.42
CA VAL A 353 5.17 -33.01 7.49
C VAL A 353 4.68 -32.15 6.33
N PRO A 354 5.15 -32.36 5.08
CA PRO A 354 4.69 -31.60 3.92
C PRO A 354 3.25 -31.96 3.57
N ASP A 355 2.37 -30.95 3.53
CA ASP A 355 1.00 -31.09 3.05
C ASP A 355 0.92 -30.68 1.58
N ARG A 356 0.93 -31.66 0.68
CA ARG A 356 0.81 -31.47 -0.78
C ARG A 356 -0.64 -31.21 -1.16
N LEU A 357 -0.91 -30.04 -1.75
CA LEU A 357 -2.26 -29.62 -2.15
C LEU A 357 -2.58 -30.06 -3.59
N VAL A 358 -1.88 -29.49 -4.57
CA VAL A 358 -2.17 -29.65 -6.01
C VAL A 358 -0.87 -29.58 -6.80
N ARG A 359 -0.78 -30.26 -7.95
CA ARG A 359 0.38 -30.12 -8.84
C ARG A 359 0.32 -28.74 -9.53
N VAL A 360 1.47 -28.10 -9.70
CA VAL A 360 1.57 -26.80 -10.40
C VAL A 360 1.02 -26.90 -11.85
N ILE A 361 1.23 -28.05 -12.51
CA ILE A 361 0.71 -28.29 -13.86
C ILE A 361 -0.82 -28.34 -13.92
N ASP A 362 -1.49 -28.61 -12.80
CA ASP A 362 -2.95 -28.67 -12.69
C ASP A 362 -3.55 -27.30 -12.30
N LEU A 363 -2.76 -26.23 -12.23
CA LEU A 363 -3.19 -24.85 -11.96
C LEU A 363 -3.48 -24.12 -13.30
N PRO A 364 -4.74 -23.92 -13.70
CA PRO A 364 -5.05 -23.26 -14.98
C PRO A 364 -4.44 -21.87 -15.07
N MET A 365 -4.48 -21.10 -13.97
CA MET A 365 -3.93 -19.75 -13.90
C MET A 365 -2.42 -19.68 -14.10
N ALA A 366 -1.70 -20.74 -13.79
CA ALA A 366 -0.24 -20.82 -13.91
C ALA A 366 0.23 -21.22 -15.31
N LEU A 367 -0.68 -21.54 -16.25
CA LEU A 367 -0.37 -22.01 -17.61
C LEU A 367 0.66 -23.14 -17.58
N SER A 368 0.32 -24.21 -16.86
CA SER A 368 1.20 -25.38 -16.62
C SER A 368 2.54 -25.03 -15.94
N GLY A 369 2.61 -23.93 -15.19
CA GLY A 369 3.81 -23.45 -14.50
C GLY A 369 4.63 -22.45 -15.29
N LEU A 370 4.25 -22.13 -16.54
CA LEU A 370 4.94 -21.14 -17.37
C LEU A 370 4.88 -19.73 -16.77
N SER A 371 3.76 -19.39 -16.11
CA SER A 371 3.56 -18.09 -15.47
C SER A 371 4.04 -18.13 -14.01
N HIS A 372 5.32 -17.86 -13.78
CA HIS A 372 5.92 -17.85 -12.43
C HIS A 372 5.16 -16.92 -11.47
N HIS A 373 4.82 -15.71 -11.89
CA HIS A 373 4.08 -14.77 -11.04
C HIS A 373 2.68 -15.29 -10.67
N ASN A 374 2.02 -16.06 -11.53
CA ASN A 374 0.74 -16.70 -11.18
C ASN A 374 0.92 -17.95 -10.30
N VAL A 375 2.05 -18.64 -10.40
CA VAL A 375 2.41 -19.65 -9.38
C VAL A 375 2.52 -18.98 -8.02
N LEU A 376 3.23 -17.86 -7.90
CA LEU A 376 3.32 -17.10 -6.64
C LEU A 376 1.97 -16.58 -6.15
N ASN A 377 1.09 -16.08 -7.05
CA ASN A 377 -0.27 -15.68 -6.70
C ASN A 377 -1.09 -16.87 -6.17
N ALA A 378 -0.92 -18.06 -6.76
CA ALA A 378 -1.58 -19.29 -6.29
C ALA A 378 -1.08 -19.70 -4.89
N LEU A 379 0.24 -19.65 -4.64
CA LEU A 379 0.81 -19.91 -3.32
C LEU A 379 0.28 -18.91 -2.27
N ALA A 380 0.22 -17.63 -2.63
CA ALA A 380 -0.32 -16.57 -1.76
C ALA A 380 -1.80 -16.78 -1.44
N GLY A 381 -2.62 -17.08 -2.48
CA GLY A 381 -4.05 -17.35 -2.33
C GLY A 381 -4.33 -18.58 -1.47
N ALA A 382 -3.59 -19.68 -1.69
CA ALA A 382 -3.68 -20.89 -0.87
C ALA A 382 -3.33 -20.62 0.60
N SER A 383 -2.22 -19.90 0.85
CA SER A 383 -1.81 -19.51 2.21
C SER A 383 -2.89 -18.67 2.90
N ALA A 384 -3.45 -17.70 2.17
CA ALA A 384 -4.48 -16.82 2.71
C ALA A 384 -5.77 -17.58 3.02
N ALA A 385 -6.22 -18.46 2.13
CA ALA A 385 -7.42 -19.26 2.31
C ALA A 385 -7.31 -20.19 3.54
N LEU A 386 -6.19 -20.93 3.64
CA LEU A 386 -5.91 -21.77 4.82
C LEU A 386 -5.76 -20.91 6.09
N GLY A 387 -5.20 -19.72 5.97
CA GLY A 387 -5.08 -18.75 7.07
C GLY A 387 -6.42 -18.21 7.57
N LEU A 388 -7.42 -18.11 6.69
CA LEU A 388 -8.81 -17.79 7.02
C LEU A 388 -9.60 -18.98 7.57
N GLY A 389 -9.01 -20.18 7.57
CA GLY A 389 -9.64 -21.41 8.06
C GLY A 389 -10.48 -22.14 7.02
N ILE A 390 -10.31 -21.82 5.72
CA ILE A 390 -10.95 -22.58 4.65
C ILE A 390 -10.37 -24.00 4.63
N ALA A 391 -11.27 -25.00 4.56
CA ALA A 391 -10.84 -26.38 4.59
C ALA A 391 -10.02 -26.75 3.32
N ARG A 392 -9.06 -27.62 3.52
CA ARG A 392 -8.04 -27.99 2.51
C ARG A 392 -8.62 -28.40 1.16
N GLU A 393 -9.67 -29.19 1.18
CA GLU A 393 -10.36 -29.70 -0.01
C GLU A 393 -10.90 -28.57 -0.89
N PHE A 394 -11.46 -27.52 -0.31
CA PHE A 394 -11.97 -26.35 -1.04
C PHE A 394 -10.84 -25.48 -1.59
N VAL A 395 -9.69 -25.41 -0.88
CA VAL A 395 -8.51 -24.73 -1.39
C VAL A 395 -7.99 -25.45 -2.63
N ILE A 396 -7.90 -26.78 -2.61
CA ILE A 396 -7.47 -27.58 -3.75
C ILE A 396 -8.43 -27.42 -4.94
N GLU A 397 -9.71 -27.50 -4.69
CA GLU A 397 -10.73 -27.38 -5.74
C GLU A 397 -10.74 -25.96 -6.34
N GLY A 398 -10.68 -24.93 -5.51
CA GLY A 398 -10.60 -23.55 -6.00
C GLY A 398 -9.35 -23.27 -6.81
N LEU A 399 -8.20 -23.82 -6.43
CA LEU A 399 -6.95 -23.71 -7.20
C LEU A 399 -7.06 -24.41 -8.57
N ARG A 400 -7.74 -25.55 -8.65
CA ARG A 400 -7.93 -26.32 -9.89
C ARG A 400 -8.94 -25.70 -10.84
N THR A 401 -9.91 -24.95 -10.31
CA THR A 401 -11.02 -24.40 -11.08
C THR A 401 -10.87 -22.93 -11.43
N PHE A 402 -9.95 -22.20 -10.78
CA PHE A 402 -9.70 -20.79 -11.09
C PHE A 402 -8.95 -20.65 -12.43
N ARG A 403 -9.63 -20.08 -13.42
CA ARG A 403 -9.10 -19.88 -14.77
C ARG A 403 -8.75 -18.43 -15.05
N PRO A 404 -7.70 -18.16 -15.85
CA PRO A 404 -7.36 -16.82 -16.32
C PRO A 404 -8.22 -16.45 -17.55
N ASP A 405 -9.54 -16.42 -17.37
CA ASP A 405 -10.50 -16.08 -18.40
C ASP A 405 -11.23 -14.76 -18.10
N ASP A 406 -12.07 -14.33 -18.99
CA ASP A 406 -12.86 -13.10 -18.91
C ASP A 406 -13.98 -13.15 -17.87
N LEU A 407 -14.29 -14.32 -17.32
CA LEU A 407 -15.28 -14.51 -16.26
C LEU A 407 -14.65 -14.41 -14.86
N LEU A 408 -13.57 -15.16 -14.61
CA LEU A 408 -12.97 -15.27 -13.28
C LEU A 408 -11.82 -14.29 -13.05
N ASN A 409 -11.08 -13.95 -14.11
CA ASN A 409 -9.91 -13.06 -13.99
C ASN A 409 -9.76 -12.13 -15.21
N PRO A 410 -10.77 -11.33 -15.56
CA PRO A 410 -10.75 -10.49 -16.76
C PRO A 410 -9.54 -9.56 -16.79
N GLY A 411 -8.89 -9.45 -17.96
CA GLY A 411 -7.73 -8.59 -18.21
C GLY A 411 -6.45 -9.04 -17.49
N ARG A 412 -6.34 -10.29 -17.08
CA ARG A 412 -5.16 -10.85 -16.42
C ARG A 412 -4.78 -12.19 -17.03
N MET A 413 -3.80 -12.17 -17.96
CA MET A 413 -3.33 -13.35 -18.70
C MET A 413 -4.45 -14.12 -19.42
N ASN A 414 -5.49 -13.43 -19.90
CA ASN A 414 -6.53 -14.09 -20.67
C ASN A 414 -5.98 -14.54 -22.02
N THR A 415 -6.07 -15.83 -22.28
CA THR A 415 -5.46 -16.47 -23.44
C THR A 415 -6.53 -16.97 -24.38
N TYR A 416 -6.46 -16.57 -25.65
CA TYR A 416 -7.40 -16.95 -26.70
C TYR A 416 -6.64 -17.56 -27.88
N THR A 417 -7.23 -18.57 -28.52
CA THR A 417 -6.73 -19.13 -29.78
C THR A 417 -7.59 -18.60 -30.90
N VAL A 418 -7.00 -17.91 -31.86
CA VAL A 418 -7.65 -17.29 -33.00
C VAL A 418 -7.21 -18.00 -34.28
N PRO A 419 -8.12 -18.67 -35.02
CA PRO A 419 -7.81 -19.27 -36.31
C PRO A 419 -7.57 -18.18 -37.37
N THR A 420 -6.53 -18.37 -38.18
CA THR A 420 -6.21 -17.49 -39.31
C THR A 420 -5.94 -18.31 -40.56
N GLU A 421 -5.87 -17.68 -41.72
CA GLU A 421 -5.52 -18.34 -42.99
C GLU A 421 -4.14 -19.03 -42.98
N ARG A 422 -3.25 -18.60 -42.06
CA ARG A 422 -1.87 -19.11 -41.95
C ARG A 422 -1.66 -20.05 -40.75
N GLY A 423 -2.71 -20.43 -40.05
CA GLY A 423 -2.68 -21.24 -38.86
C GLY A 423 -3.32 -20.55 -37.66
N GLU A 424 -3.04 -21.02 -36.46
CA GLU A 424 -3.60 -20.48 -35.23
C GLU A 424 -2.64 -19.43 -34.62
N VAL A 425 -3.23 -18.36 -34.07
CA VAL A 425 -2.54 -17.33 -33.31
C VAL A 425 -3.02 -17.37 -31.87
N THR A 426 -2.09 -17.45 -30.93
CA THR A 426 -2.39 -17.28 -29.51
C THR A 426 -2.38 -15.80 -29.17
N VAL A 427 -3.48 -15.29 -28.64
CA VAL A 427 -3.62 -13.90 -28.18
C VAL A 427 -3.67 -13.90 -26.66
N VAL A 428 -2.79 -13.14 -26.02
CA VAL A 428 -2.77 -12.93 -24.56
C VAL A 428 -3.19 -11.50 -24.26
N VAL A 429 -4.20 -11.32 -23.43
CA VAL A 429 -4.69 -10.02 -22.95
C VAL A 429 -4.34 -9.85 -21.48
N ASP A 430 -3.58 -8.80 -21.18
CA ASP A 430 -3.15 -8.48 -19.82
C ASP A 430 -3.10 -6.98 -19.58
N LEU A 431 -3.27 -6.56 -18.33
CA LEU A 431 -3.19 -5.17 -17.89
C LEU A 431 -1.78 -4.79 -17.40
N ALA A 432 -0.72 -5.45 -17.88
CA ALA A 432 0.65 -5.10 -17.54
C ALA A 432 0.92 -3.63 -17.89
N HIS A 433 1.37 -2.83 -16.91
CA HIS A 433 1.52 -1.39 -17.02
C HIS A 433 2.76 -0.84 -16.29
N ASN A 434 3.64 -1.74 -15.85
CA ASN A 434 4.95 -1.43 -15.28
C ASN A 434 5.99 -2.44 -15.79
N GLU A 435 7.27 -2.14 -15.59
CA GLU A 435 8.39 -2.93 -16.10
C GLU A 435 8.26 -4.42 -15.74
N ALA A 436 8.13 -4.73 -14.45
CA ALA A 436 8.04 -6.12 -13.99
C ALA A 436 6.81 -6.87 -14.55
N GLY A 437 5.68 -6.17 -14.71
CA GLY A 437 4.47 -6.74 -15.33
C GLY A 437 4.68 -7.04 -16.81
N LEU A 438 5.29 -6.13 -17.55
CA LEU A 438 5.57 -6.31 -18.99
C LEU A 438 6.59 -7.42 -19.22
N GLU A 439 7.65 -7.48 -18.42
CA GLU A 439 8.65 -8.57 -18.50
C GLU A 439 7.97 -9.93 -18.29
N ALA A 440 7.16 -10.06 -17.25
CA ALA A 440 6.44 -11.29 -16.95
C ALA A 440 5.45 -11.71 -18.07
N LEU A 441 4.75 -10.74 -18.67
CA LEU A 441 3.89 -10.98 -19.82
C LEU A 441 4.67 -11.49 -21.03
N LEU A 442 5.81 -10.88 -21.33
CA LEU A 442 6.66 -11.27 -22.45
C LEU A 442 7.33 -12.64 -22.23
N ASP A 443 7.70 -12.99 -21.00
CA ASP A 443 8.19 -14.33 -20.65
C ASP A 443 7.15 -15.41 -20.96
N VAL A 444 5.91 -15.20 -20.53
CA VAL A 444 4.80 -16.10 -20.81
C VAL A 444 4.51 -16.18 -22.32
N SER A 445 4.44 -15.02 -22.99
CA SER A 445 4.18 -14.95 -24.41
C SER A 445 5.24 -15.67 -25.23
N ARG A 446 6.52 -15.51 -24.85
CA ARG A 446 7.64 -16.22 -25.51
C ARG A 446 7.57 -17.74 -25.25
N GLY A 447 7.19 -18.16 -24.05
CA GLY A 447 7.04 -19.57 -23.71
C GLY A 447 5.84 -20.25 -24.37
N LEU A 448 4.80 -19.49 -24.74
CA LEU A 448 3.65 -19.97 -25.51
C LEU A 448 3.94 -20.05 -27.02
N CYS A 449 4.97 -19.37 -27.50
CA CYS A 449 5.37 -19.40 -28.90
C CYS A 449 5.82 -20.80 -29.33
N ALA A 450 5.31 -21.27 -30.47
CA ALA A 450 5.86 -22.45 -31.13
C ALA A 450 7.31 -22.18 -31.61
N PRO A 451 8.14 -23.19 -31.83
CA PRO A 451 9.46 -23.02 -32.40
C PRO A 451 9.43 -22.23 -33.72
N GLY A 452 10.19 -21.13 -33.79
CA GLY A 452 10.18 -20.19 -34.91
C GLY A 452 9.01 -19.19 -34.95
N GLY A 453 8.13 -19.24 -33.95
CA GLY A 453 7.05 -18.27 -33.79
C GLY A 453 7.55 -16.90 -33.37
N ARG A 454 6.71 -15.88 -33.54
CA ARG A 454 7.01 -14.47 -33.25
C ARG A 454 6.07 -13.91 -32.20
N VAL A 455 6.61 -13.05 -31.33
CA VAL A 455 5.81 -12.29 -30.36
C VAL A 455 5.51 -10.92 -30.93
N HIS A 456 4.25 -10.62 -31.14
CA HIS A 456 3.74 -9.32 -31.53
C HIS A 456 3.13 -8.66 -30.29
N LEU A 457 3.62 -7.50 -29.91
CA LEU A 457 3.15 -6.75 -28.73
C LEU A 457 2.38 -5.52 -29.16
N ALA A 458 1.13 -5.40 -28.71
CA ALA A 458 0.40 -4.14 -28.69
C ALA A 458 0.57 -3.53 -27.29
N LEU A 459 1.33 -2.43 -27.22
CA LEU A 459 1.63 -1.76 -25.96
C LEU A 459 0.80 -0.49 -25.83
N GLY A 460 0.02 -0.39 -24.75
CA GLY A 460 -0.65 0.82 -24.30
C GLY A 460 -0.35 1.07 -22.83
N THR A 461 -0.45 2.32 -22.39
CA THR A 461 -0.28 2.66 -20.97
C THR A 461 -1.59 3.20 -20.42
N ALA A 462 -1.92 2.83 -19.19
CA ALA A 462 -3.06 3.36 -18.46
C ALA A 462 -2.59 4.35 -17.38
N GLY A 463 -3.27 5.49 -17.28
CA GLY A 463 -3.02 6.53 -16.28
C GLY A 463 -1.78 7.37 -16.53
N ASP A 464 -1.54 8.33 -15.63
CA ASP A 464 -0.39 9.23 -15.70
C ASP A 464 0.90 8.45 -15.37
N ARG A 465 1.81 8.43 -16.33
CA ARG A 465 3.16 7.83 -16.21
C ARG A 465 4.20 8.88 -16.51
N THR A 466 5.33 8.82 -15.80
CA THR A 466 6.48 9.68 -16.12
C THR A 466 7.16 9.20 -17.39
N ASP A 467 7.87 10.11 -18.05
CA ASP A 467 8.60 9.81 -19.28
C ASP A 467 9.61 8.67 -19.10
N GLU A 468 10.25 8.58 -17.92
CA GLU A 468 11.19 7.51 -17.58
C GLU A 468 10.51 6.13 -17.59
N ILE A 469 9.31 6.02 -17.06
CA ILE A 469 8.54 4.76 -17.08
C ILE A 469 8.14 4.40 -18.50
N LEU A 470 7.68 5.38 -19.28
CA LEU A 470 7.31 5.15 -20.69
C LEU A 470 8.52 4.71 -21.52
N GLN A 471 9.69 5.33 -21.31
CA GLN A 471 10.94 4.94 -21.94
C GLN A 471 11.33 3.51 -21.57
N ALA A 472 11.33 3.15 -20.28
CA ALA A 472 11.68 1.81 -19.82
C ALA A 472 10.76 0.73 -20.41
N LEU A 473 9.45 0.99 -20.48
CA LEU A 473 8.49 0.09 -21.13
C LEU A 473 8.78 -0.07 -22.63
N GLY A 474 9.12 1.03 -23.32
CA GLY A 474 9.51 1.01 -24.72
C GLY A 474 10.79 0.21 -24.98
N GLU A 475 11.80 0.36 -24.12
CA GLU A 475 13.06 -0.39 -24.18
C GLU A 475 12.83 -1.91 -23.96
N ILE A 476 12.06 -2.31 -22.95
CA ILE A 476 11.71 -3.71 -22.70
C ILE A 476 10.95 -4.29 -23.90
N ALA A 477 9.96 -3.56 -24.42
CA ALA A 477 9.18 -3.98 -25.58
C ALA A 477 10.06 -4.20 -26.81
N GLY A 478 10.93 -3.24 -27.13
CA GLY A 478 11.83 -3.31 -28.29
C GLY A 478 12.90 -4.40 -28.20
N LEU A 479 13.35 -4.73 -26.99
CA LEU A 479 14.35 -5.78 -26.78
C LEU A 479 13.75 -7.20 -26.81
N ARG A 480 12.49 -7.37 -26.45
CA ARG A 480 11.91 -8.69 -26.14
C ARG A 480 10.77 -9.14 -27.05
N ALA A 481 10.10 -8.23 -27.76
CA ALA A 481 9.10 -8.56 -28.77
C ALA A 481 9.72 -8.51 -30.20
N ASP A 482 9.19 -9.33 -31.10
CA ASP A 482 9.64 -9.33 -32.50
C ASP A 482 9.00 -8.18 -33.30
N HIS A 483 7.81 -7.74 -32.87
CA HIS A 483 7.11 -6.56 -33.41
C HIS A 483 6.39 -5.83 -32.28
N VAL A 484 6.46 -4.51 -32.29
CA VAL A 484 5.81 -3.65 -31.30
C VAL A 484 4.90 -2.65 -32.01
N VAL A 485 3.67 -2.56 -31.55
CA VAL A 485 2.73 -1.49 -31.93
C VAL A 485 2.43 -0.70 -30.65
N ALA A 486 2.88 0.55 -30.59
CA ALA A 486 2.57 1.45 -29.48
C ALA A 486 1.27 2.19 -29.76
N GLY A 487 0.27 2.04 -28.89
CA GLY A 487 -0.95 2.83 -28.88
C GLY A 487 -0.80 4.04 -27.97
N CYS A 488 -1.09 5.23 -28.48
CA CYS A 488 -1.27 6.41 -27.63
C CYS A 488 -2.74 6.39 -27.14
N PRO A 489 -3.01 6.28 -25.84
CA PRO A 489 -4.37 6.49 -25.35
C PRO A 489 -4.77 7.91 -25.72
N GLN A 490 -5.94 8.07 -26.33
CA GLN A 490 -6.48 9.41 -26.59
C GLN A 490 -6.60 10.14 -25.25
N PRO A 491 -6.16 11.39 -25.12
CA PRO A 491 -6.40 12.16 -23.93
C PRO A 491 -7.93 12.20 -23.71
N HIS A 492 -8.37 11.73 -22.56
CA HIS A 492 -9.75 11.93 -22.13
C HIS A 492 -9.95 13.43 -22.01
N GLY A 493 -10.73 14.00 -22.94
CA GLY A 493 -11.12 15.40 -22.93
C GLY A 493 -12.01 15.76 -21.74
#